data_162c5f4c90a6314a0b1bd7780ea78898
#
_entry.id   162c5f4c90a6314a0b1bd7780ea78898
#
_cell.length_a   1.000
_cell.length_b   1.000
_cell.length_c   1.000
_cell.angle_alpha   90.00
_cell.angle_beta   90.00
_cell.angle_gamma   90.00
#
_symmetry.space_group_name_H-M   'P 1'
#
loop_
_entity.id
_entity.type
_entity.pdbx_description
1 polymer ?
#
loop_
_entity_poly.entity_id
_entity_poly.type
_entity_poly.pdbx_seq_one_letter_code
_entity_poly.pdbx_strand_id
1 'polypeptide(L)'
;MLGLLACIGGAILMTSCLYLYLSPKLPSADELKDVQMQIPLRVTSKELKVIREFGEKKRTPVAFDDLPKHMINALLAAEDATFFEHKGIVISGLIRSAVQLVTEGRAVSGGSTITMQVARNFFFHKRKEFTRKFNEILLAFRIENELTKEEILSLYANKMFLGKTAYGFAAAAQVYYGKELEDLSLAQIAMIAGLPKAPSAYNPIANPERATERRDWILGRMLKLESINEKQYFNAVNENDNASYYGSKSELDAEYVAEMVRQDVIARFGLKAYTEGYTAVTTIDSLMQASGVLALQSGILSYDKRHGYRAVSYTHLRAHET
;
A
#
# COMPACT_ATOMS: atom_id res chain seq x y z
N MET A 1 1.06 -46.13 -18.58
CA MET A 1 -0.19 -45.41 -18.92
C MET A 1 -1.21 -45.41 -17.76
N LEU A 2 -1.57 -46.57 -17.20
CA LEU A 2 -2.51 -46.65 -16.08
C LEU A 2 -2.06 -45.85 -14.83
N GLY A 3 -0.79 -45.88 -14.44
CA GLY A 3 -0.29 -45.10 -13.31
C GLY A 3 -0.42 -43.57 -13.49
N LEU A 4 -0.19 -43.05 -14.71
CA LEU A 4 -0.36 -41.64 -15.03
C LEU A 4 -1.83 -41.23 -14.93
N LEU A 5 -2.74 -42.04 -15.43
CA LEU A 5 -4.19 -41.81 -15.36
C LEU A 5 -4.68 -41.84 -13.90
N ALA A 6 -4.17 -42.74 -13.07
CA ALA A 6 -4.49 -42.80 -11.64
C ALA A 6 -3.98 -41.56 -10.89
N CYS A 7 -2.75 -41.07 -11.18
CA CYS A 7 -2.23 -39.83 -10.62
C CYS A 7 -3.06 -38.60 -11.03
N ILE A 8 -3.47 -38.51 -12.30
CA ILE A 8 -4.32 -37.43 -12.79
C ILE A 8 -5.70 -37.48 -12.11
N GLY A 9 -6.32 -38.69 -12.04
CA GLY A 9 -7.60 -38.87 -11.37
C GLY A 9 -7.54 -38.52 -9.88
N GLY A 10 -6.49 -38.91 -9.18
CA GLY A 10 -6.26 -38.56 -7.78
C GLY A 10 -6.07 -37.06 -7.57
N ALA A 11 -5.33 -36.40 -8.46
CA ALA A 11 -5.15 -34.95 -8.41
C ALA A 11 -6.47 -34.19 -8.64
N ILE A 12 -7.28 -34.64 -9.60
CA ILE A 12 -8.62 -34.06 -9.86
C ILE A 12 -9.53 -34.26 -8.67
N LEU A 13 -9.58 -35.43 -8.09
CA LEU A 13 -10.39 -35.72 -6.91
C LEU A 13 -9.97 -34.85 -5.72
N MET A 14 -8.69 -34.78 -5.46
CA MET A 14 -8.13 -33.97 -4.36
C MET A 14 -8.43 -32.47 -4.54
N THR A 15 -8.27 -31.93 -5.76
CA THR A 15 -8.60 -30.53 -6.06
C THR A 15 -10.10 -30.25 -5.96
N SER A 16 -10.94 -31.19 -6.39
CA SER A 16 -12.40 -31.08 -6.25
C SER A 16 -12.86 -31.12 -4.79
N CYS A 17 -12.33 -32.03 -3.99
CA CYS A 17 -12.61 -32.08 -2.55
C CYS A 17 -12.17 -30.80 -1.84
N LEU A 18 -10.99 -30.28 -2.17
CA LEU A 18 -10.47 -29.05 -1.61
C LEU A 18 -11.31 -27.84 -2.03
N TYR A 19 -11.78 -27.81 -3.29
CA TYR A 19 -12.71 -26.80 -3.77
C TYR A 19 -14.03 -26.81 -3.00
N LEU A 20 -14.66 -27.96 -2.86
CA LEU A 20 -15.94 -28.10 -2.13
C LEU A 20 -15.79 -27.74 -0.64
N TYR A 21 -14.66 -28.02 -0.04
CA TYR A 21 -14.40 -27.67 1.37
C TYR A 21 -14.13 -26.18 1.58
N LEU A 22 -13.43 -25.52 0.65
CA LEU A 22 -13.01 -24.13 0.80
C LEU A 22 -14.01 -23.13 0.21
N SER A 23 -14.69 -23.47 -0.88
CA SER A 23 -15.62 -22.56 -1.59
C SER A 23 -16.69 -21.92 -0.70
N PRO A 24 -17.36 -22.65 0.24
CA PRO A 24 -18.37 -22.06 1.13
C PRO A 24 -17.78 -21.09 2.18
N LYS A 25 -16.46 -21.15 2.41
CA LYS A 25 -15.76 -20.30 3.38
C LYS A 25 -15.15 -19.05 2.76
N LEU A 26 -15.21 -18.95 1.43
CA LEU A 26 -14.72 -17.76 0.72
C LEU A 26 -15.76 -16.65 0.80
N PRO A 27 -15.33 -15.42 1.05
CA PRO A 27 -16.21 -14.26 1.05
C PRO A 27 -16.82 -14.02 -0.33
N SER A 28 -17.96 -13.32 -0.36
CA SER A 28 -18.61 -12.91 -1.61
C SER A 28 -17.87 -11.74 -2.25
N ALA A 29 -17.92 -11.62 -3.58
CA ALA A 29 -17.34 -10.46 -4.25
C ALA A 29 -18.18 -9.19 -4.03
N ASP A 30 -19.42 -9.29 -3.61
CA ASP A 30 -20.23 -8.14 -3.19
C ASP A 30 -19.61 -7.41 -2.00
N GLU A 31 -18.92 -8.13 -1.09
CA GLU A 31 -18.14 -7.50 -0.01
C GLU A 31 -16.99 -6.62 -0.53
N LEU A 32 -16.54 -6.85 -1.78
CA LEU A 32 -15.53 -6.00 -2.43
C LEU A 32 -16.12 -4.68 -2.93
N LYS A 33 -17.40 -4.66 -3.31
CA LYS A 33 -18.09 -3.46 -3.79
C LYS A 33 -18.45 -2.53 -2.64
N ASP A 34 -18.71 -3.09 -1.46
CA ASP A 34 -19.02 -2.32 -0.25
C ASP A 34 -17.77 -1.84 0.48
N VAL A 35 -16.84 -1.26 -0.29
CA VAL A 35 -15.66 -0.61 0.26
C VAL A 35 -16.08 0.71 0.90
N GLN A 36 -16.51 0.67 2.16
CA GLN A 36 -16.73 1.88 2.93
C GLN A 36 -15.44 2.70 2.95
N MET A 37 -15.54 3.91 2.41
CA MET A 37 -14.46 4.87 2.45
C MET A 37 -14.21 5.29 3.88
N GLN A 38 -13.10 4.86 4.44
CA GLN A 38 -12.70 5.28 5.77
C GLN A 38 -12.21 6.72 5.70
N ILE A 39 -12.89 7.59 6.41
CA ILE A 39 -12.50 8.99 6.57
C ILE A 39 -11.82 9.09 7.94
N PRO A 40 -10.55 9.50 8.03
CA PRO A 40 -9.82 9.53 9.29
C PRO A 40 -10.41 10.53 10.30
N LEU A 41 -10.21 10.23 11.59
CA LEU A 41 -10.44 11.19 12.66
C LEU A 41 -9.44 12.33 12.52
N ARG A 42 -9.92 13.55 12.41
CA ARG A 42 -9.11 14.77 12.36
C ARG A 42 -9.20 15.52 13.67
N VAL A 43 -8.05 15.87 14.25
CA VAL A 43 -7.95 16.72 15.44
C VAL A 43 -7.37 18.07 15.02
N THR A 44 -8.07 19.16 15.38
CA THR A 44 -7.70 20.53 14.96
C THR A 44 -7.65 21.48 16.15
N SER A 45 -6.94 22.61 15.99
CA SER A 45 -7.02 23.76 16.89
C SER A 45 -8.38 24.46 16.74
N LYS A 46 -8.63 25.49 17.54
CA LYS A 46 -9.83 26.31 17.43
C LYS A 46 -9.92 27.07 16.08
N GLU A 47 -8.77 27.35 15.46
CA GLU A 47 -8.66 27.98 14.14
C GLU A 47 -8.70 26.95 12.98
N LEU A 48 -9.03 25.69 13.28
CA LEU A 48 -9.10 24.57 12.34
C LEU A 48 -7.74 24.14 11.74
N LYS A 49 -6.61 24.58 12.32
CA LYS A 49 -5.29 24.05 11.93
C LYS A 49 -5.18 22.60 12.35
N VAL A 50 -4.72 21.75 11.45
CA VAL A 50 -4.58 20.31 11.69
C VAL A 50 -3.47 20.07 12.70
N ILE A 51 -3.82 19.46 13.85
CA ILE A 51 -2.85 18.96 14.83
C ILE A 51 -2.43 17.56 14.41
N ARG A 52 -3.40 16.66 14.19
CA ARG A 52 -3.14 15.29 13.73
C ARG A 52 -4.36 14.65 13.09
N GLU A 53 -4.11 13.74 12.16
CA GLU A 53 -5.12 12.83 11.63
C GLU A 53 -4.82 11.40 12.10
N PHE A 54 -5.86 10.69 12.56
CA PHE A 54 -5.79 9.31 13.04
C PHE A 54 -6.68 8.41 12.20
N GLY A 55 -6.17 7.29 11.76
CA GLY A 55 -6.85 6.35 10.87
C GLY A 55 -6.20 6.30 9.49
N GLU A 56 -6.80 5.52 8.61
CA GLU A 56 -6.37 5.47 7.21
C GLU A 56 -6.78 6.77 6.50
N LYS A 57 -5.89 7.32 5.68
CA LYS A 57 -6.16 8.57 4.95
C LYS A 57 -7.37 8.43 4.03
N LYS A 58 -8.14 9.53 3.95
CA LYS A 58 -9.25 9.71 3.01
C LYS A 58 -8.82 9.29 1.62
N ARG A 59 -9.51 8.29 1.08
CA ARG A 59 -9.36 7.85 -0.30
C ARG A 59 -10.55 8.37 -1.07
N THR A 60 -10.30 9.16 -2.09
CA THR A 60 -11.27 9.30 -3.17
C THR A 60 -11.03 8.10 -4.07
N PRO A 61 -11.95 7.12 -4.16
CA PRO A 61 -11.76 6.01 -5.10
C PRO A 61 -11.64 6.61 -6.49
N VAL A 62 -10.62 6.19 -7.20
CA VAL A 62 -10.42 6.52 -8.60
C VAL A 62 -11.17 5.48 -9.41
N ALA A 63 -12.14 5.90 -10.23
CA ALA A 63 -12.77 5.02 -11.18
C ALA A 63 -11.75 4.59 -12.26
N PHE A 64 -12.03 3.49 -12.98
CA PHE A 64 -11.13 3.03 -14.04
C PHE A 64 -10.91 4.10 -15.11
N ASP A 65 -11.96 4.80 -15.50
CA ASP A 65 -11.92 5.85 -16.54
C ASP A 65 -11.10 7.08 -16.12
N ASP A 66 -10.95 7.30 -14.80
CA ASP A 66 -10.16 8.40 -14.24
C ASP A 66 -8.67 8.00 -14.06
N LEU A 67 -8.30 6.73 -14.29
CA LEU A 67 -6.91 6.29 -14.21
C LEU A 67 -6.13 6.75 -15.46
N PRO A 68 -5.02 7.49 -15.30
CA PRO A 68 -4.19 7.84 -16.45
C PRO A 68 -3.73 6.60 -17.23
N LYS A 69 -3.80 6.64 -18.56
CA LYS A 69 -3.41 5.52 -19.42
C LYS A 69 -1.98 5.01 -19.14
N HIS A 70 -1.07 5.92 -18.86
CA HIS A 70 0.30 5.54 -18.48
C HIS A 70 0.36 4.82 -17.14
N MET A 71 -0.52 5.13 -16.19
CA MET A 71 -0.61 4.40 -14.91
C MET A 71 -1.10 2.98 -15.15
N ILE A 72 -2.18 2.79 -15.92
CA ILE A 72 -2.67 1.46 -16.29
C ILE A 72 -1.55 0.64 -16.93
N ASN A 73 -0.89 1.20 -17.94
CA ASN A 73 0.19 0.53 -18.65
C ASN A 73 1.39 0.19 -17.73
N ALA A 74 1.76 1.07 -16.82
CA ALA A 74 2.82 0.83 -15.85
C ALA A 74 2.46 -0.30 -14.88
N LEU A 75 1.22 -0.35 -14.40
CA LEU A 75 0.73 -1.44 -13.55
C LEU A 75 0.75 -2.78 -14.27
N LEU A 76 0.26 -2.82 -15.50
CA LEU A 76 0.29 -4.03 -16.34
C LEU A 76 1.73 -4.47 -16.60
N ALA A 77 2.61 -3.55 -16.98
CA ALA A 77 4.01 -3.85 -17.21
C ALA A 77 4.72 -4.34 -15.94
N ALA A 78 4.38 -3.79 -14.78
CA ALA A 78 5.02 -4.13 -13.50
C ALA A 78 4.58 -5.48 -12.95
N GLU A 79 3.27 -5.81 -13.06
CA GLU A 79 2.64 -6.88 -12.29
C GLU A 79 2.02 -7.98 -13.18
N ASP A 80 1.36 -7.61 -14.29
CA ASP A 80 0.55 -8.56 -15.06
C ASP A 80 0.31 -8.09 -16.51
N ALA A 81 1.27 -8.32 -17.39
CA ALA A 81 1.22 -7.82 -18.77
C ALA A 81 0.06 -8.38 -19.59
N THR A 82 -0.47 -9.55 -19.22
CA THR A 82 -1.58 -10.24 -19.91
C THR A 82 -2.89 -10.17 -19.13
N PHE A 83 -3.04 -9.20 -18.24
CA PHE A 83 -4.18 -9.07 -17.34
C PHE A 83 -5.53 -9.13 -18.05
N PHE A 84 -5.67 -8.48 -19.19
CA PHE A 84 -6.92 -8.45 -19.97
C PHE A 84 -7.19 -9.75 -20.77
N GLU A 85 -6.20 -10.65 -20.89
CA GLU A 85 -6.29 -11.85 -21.72
C GLU A 85 -6.68 -13.11 -20.93
N HIS A 86 -6.34 -13.17 -19.62
CA HIS A 86 -6.58 -14.35 -18.80
C HIS A 86 -7.78 -14.16 -17.84
N LYS A 87 -8.27 -15.28 -17.28
CA LYS A 87 -9.38 -15.33 -16.31
C LYS A 87 -8.86 -15.54 -14.88
N GLY A 88 -8.19 -14.54 -14.33
CA GLY A 88 -7.76 -14.49 -12.94
C GLY A 88 -6.42 -15.14 -12.63
N ILE A 89 -5.97 -16.13 -13.42
CA ILE A 89 -4.70 -16.81 -13.24
C ILE A 89 -3.97 -17.00 -14.57
N VAL A 90 -2.64 -17.05 -14.49
CA VAL A 90 -1.75 -17.42 -15.61
C VAL A 90 -1.08 -18.76 -15.27
N ILE A 91 -1.54 -19.85 -15.87
CA ILE A 91 -1.08 -21.22 -15.57
C ILE A 91 0.42 -21.35 -15.80
N SER A 92 0.95 -20.80 -16.90
CA SER A 92 2.39 -20.83 -17.21
C SER A 92 3.23 -20.14 -16.13
N GLY A 93 2.73 -19.06 -15.54
CA GLY A 93 3.34 -18.35 -14.42
C GLY A 93 3.37 -19.18 -13.13
N LEU A 94 2.28 -19.89 -12.84
CA LEU A 94 2.18 -20.80 -11.69
C LEU A 94 3.13 -21.98 -11.85
N ILE A 95 3.18 -22.63 -13.03
CA ILE A 95 4.10 -23.74 -13.32
C ILE A 95 5.55 -23.28 -13.18
N ARG A 96 5.91 -22.13 -13.78
CA ARG A 96 7.26 -21.57 -13.67
C ARG A 96 7.64 -21.33 -12.20
N SER A 97 6.74 -20.73 -11.39
CA SER A 97 7.00 -20.51 -9.97
C SER A 97 7.14 -21.80 -9.18
N ALA A 98 6.37 -22.85 -9.51
CA ALA A 98 6.49 -24.16 -8.90
C ALA A 98 7.82 -24.84 -9.26
N VAL A 99 8.23 -24.80 -10.52
CA VAL A 99 9.53 -25.34 -10.97
C VAL A 99 10.68 -24.62 -10.25
N GLN A 100 10.65 -23.28 -10.19
CA GLN A 100 11.68 -22.51 -9.48
C GLN A 100 11.74 -22.82 -7.99
N LEU A 101 10.61 -23.05 -7.34
CA LEU A 101 10.57 -23.45 -5.94
C LEU A 101 11.26 -24.80 -5.72
N VAL A 102 11.08 -25.76 -6.65
CA VAL A 102 11.71 -27.08 -6.57
C VAL A 102 13.20 -27.02 -6.91
N THR A 103 13.58 -26.23 -7.93
CA THR A 103 14.97 -26.17 -8.42
C THR A 103 15.87 -25.26 -7.59
N GLU A 104 15.34 -24.14 -7.09
CA GLU A 104 16.11 -23.10 -6.42
C GLU A 104 15.81 -22.99 -4.90
N GLY A 105 14.88 -23.81 -4.40
CA GLY A 105 14.44 -23.81 -2.99
C GLY A 105 13.70 -22.52 -2.57
N ARG A 106 13.46 -21.59 -3.50
CA ARG A 106 12.76 -20.31 -3.27
C ARG A 106 11.94 -19.91 -4.49
N ALA A 107 10.82 -19.25 -4.25
CA ALA A 107 10.03 -18.64 -5.33
C ALA A 107 10.72 -17.32 -5.76
N VAL A 108 11.37 -17.32 -6.92
CA VAL A 108 12.15 -16.17 -7.44
C VAL A 108 11.30 -15.25 -8.29
N SER A 109 10.30 -15.77 -9.01
CA SER A 109 9.45 -14.99 -9.91
C SER A 109 8.01 -14.88 -9.41
N GLY A 110 7.41 -13.72 -9.61
CA GLY A 110 6.00 -13.48 -9.32
C GLY A 110 5.10 -14.28 -10.27
N GLY A 111 4.44 -15.31 -9.77
CA GLY A 111 3.38 -16.04 -10.49
C GLY A 111 1.97 -15.60 -10.07
N SER A 112 1.82 -14.46 -9.40
CA SER A 112 0.53 -13.94 -8.97
C SER A 112 0.05 -12.85 -9.92
N THR A 113 -1.19 -12.95 -10.35
CA THR A 113 -1.87 -11.95 -11.18
C THR A 113 -2.38 -10.78 -10.34
N ILE A 114 -2.79 -9.69 -10.99
CA ILE A 114 -3.46 -8.56 -10.33
C ILE A 114 -4.70 -9.04 -9.55
N THR A 115 -5.52 -9.90 -10.15
CA THR A 115 -6.71 -10.47 -9.50
C THR A 115 -6.37 -11.27 -8.24
N MET A 116 -5.32 -12.09 -8.29
CA MET A 116 -4.84 -12.81 -7.10
C MET A 116 -4.31 -11.85 -6.01
N GLN A 117 -3.71 -10.72 -6.40
CA GLN A 117 -3.24 -9.71 -5.46
C GLN A 117 -4.43 -8.97 -4.82
N VAL A 118 -5.48 -8.66 -5.59
CA VAL A 118 -6.75 -8.14 -5.04
C VAL A 118 -7.31 -9.13 -4.02
N ALA A 119 -7.49 -10.39 -4.40
CA ALA A 119 -7.98 -11.44 -3.50
C ALA A 119 -7.18 -11.50 -2.18
N ARG A 120 -5.85 -11.49 -2.27
CA ARG A 120 -4.97 -11.52 -1.10
C ARG A 120 -5.14 -10.30 -0.20
N ASN A 121 -5.19 -9.10 -0.75
CA ASN A 121 -5.25 -7.86 0.01
C ASN A 121 -6.58 -7.64 0.71
N PHE A 122 -7.68 -8.12 0.15
CA PHE A 122 -8.99 -7.99 0.76
C PHE A 122 -9.25 -9.02 1.86
N PHE A 123 -8.81 -10.27 1.68
CA PHE A 123 -9.30 -11.37 2.50
C PHE A 123 -8.24 -12.10 3.33
N PHE A 124 -6.93 -11.97 2.99
CA PHE A 124 -5.91 -12.83 3.59
C PHE A 124 -4.77 -12.09 4.30
N HIS A 125 -5.05 -10.93 4.87
CA HIS A 125 -4.03 -10.03 5.47
C HIS A 125 -3.12 -10.67 6.54
N LYS A 126 -3.56 -11.72 7.25
CA LYS A 126 -2.89 -12.17 8.49
C LYS A 126 -2.58 -13.67 8.60
N ARG A 127 -2.98 -14.52 7.68
CA ARG A 127 -2.78 -15.98 7.82
C ARG A 127 -1.67 -16.51 6.95
N LYS A 128 -0.61 -17.05 7.60
CA LYS A 128 0.44 -17.84 6.97
C LYS A 128 -0.01 -19.29 6.92
N GLU A 129 -0.90 -19.66 6.02
CA GLU A 129 -1.35 -21.04 5.86
C GLU A 129 -0.97 -21.55 4.46
N PHE A 130 -0.62 -22.82 4.35
CA PHE A 130 -0.36 -23.48 3.05
C PHE A 130 -1.57 -23.39 2.12
N THR A 131 -2.78 -23.38 2.69
CA THR A 131 -4.05 -23.20 1.97
C THR A 131 -4.24 -21.80 1.40
N ARG A 132 -3.47 -20.79 1.86
CA ARG A 132 -3.64 -19.40 1.43
C ARG A 132 -3.52 -19.24 -0.09
N LYS A 133 -2.49 -19.86 -0.70
CA LYS A 133 -2.29 -19.71 -2.15
C LYS A 133 -3.40 -20.35 -2.97
N PHE A 134 -3.95 -21.44 -2.47
CA PHE A 134 -5.10 -22.09 -3.09
C PHE A 134 -6.36 -21.24 -2.96
N ASN A 135 -6.58 -20.66 -1.79
CA ASN A 135 -7.69 -19.72 -1.56
C ASN A 135 -7.57 -18.46 -2.45
N GLU A 136 -6.36 -17.92 -2.61
CA GLU A 136 -6.10 -16.79 -3.54
C GLU A 136 -6.52 -17.14 -4.98
N ILE A 137 -6.20 -18.36 -5.44
CA ILE A 137 -6.57 -18.85 -6.78
C ILE A 137 -8.08 -18.99 -6.92
N LEU A 138 -8.73 -19.66 -5.97
CA LEU A 138 -10.19 -19.86 -6.00
C LEU A 138 -10.94 -18.54 -5.97
N LEU A 139 -10.50 -17.63 -5.10
CA LEU A 139 -11.12 -16.32 -4.99
C LEU A 139 -10.87 -15.46 -6.23
N ALA A 140 -9.69 -15.59 -6.86
CA ALA A 140 -9.42 -14.91 -8.12
C ALA A 140 -10.38 -15.34 -9.23
N PHE A 141 -10.70 -16.64 -9.34
CA PHE A 141 -11.72 -17.10 -10.27
C PHE A 141 -13.11 -16.54 -9.95
N ARG A 142 -13.48 -16.48 -8.68
CA ARG A 142 -14.76 -15.94 -8.27
C ARG A 142 -14.86 -14.45 -8.60
N ILE A 143 -13.84 -13.67 -8.27
CA ILE A 143 -13.75 -12.24 -8.60
C ILE A 143 -13.91 -12.01 -10.10
N GLU A 144 -13.23 -12.77 -10.95
CA GLU A 144 -13.32 -12.66 -12.41
C GLU A 144 -14.67 -13.06 -13.00
N ASN A 145 -15.43 -13.87 -12.29
CA ASN A 145 -16.79 -14.21 -12.71
C ASN A 145 -17.84 -13.15 -12.31
N GLU A 146 -17.56 -12.35 -11.27
CA GLU A 146 -18.49 -11.41 -10.68
C GLU A 146 -18.16 -9.94 -11.02
N LEU A 147 -16.89 -9.65 -11.39
CA LEU A 147 -16.39 -8.29 -11.68
C LEU A 147 -15.77 -8.22 -13.08
N THR A 148 -15.85 -7.07 -13.72
CA THR A 148 -15.15 -6.79 -14.98
C THR A 148 -13.66 -6.54 -14.71
N LYS A 149 -12.83 -6.58 -15.75
CA LYS A 149 -11.40 -6.28 -15.66
C LYS A 149 -11.13 -4.85 -15.19
N GLU A 150 -11.94 -3.93 -15.63
CA GLU A 150 -11.91 -2.52 -15.25
C GLU A 150 -12.22 -2.34 -13.76
N GLU A 151 -13.26 -3.02 -13.25
CA GLU A 151 -13.60 -3.01 -11.83
C GLU A 151 -12.47 -3.61 -10.98
N ILE A 152 -11.88 -4.74 -11.41
CA ILE A 152 -10.76 -5.38 -10.70
C ILE A 152 -9.54 -4.47 -10.67
N LEU A 153 -9.20 -3.81 -11.78
CA LEU A 153 -8.05 -2.91 -11.84
C LEU A 153 -8.30 -1.64 -11.00
N SER A 154 -9.51 -1.11 -10.99
CA SER A 154 -9.91 -0.01 -10.10
C SER A 154 -9.79 -0.41 -8.64
N LEU A 155 -10.26 -1.58 -8.24
CA LEU A 155 -10.08 -2.11 -6.88
C LEU A 155 -8.60 -2.24 -6.52
N TYR A 156 -7.79 -2.76 -7.43
CA TYR A 156 -6.34 -2.86 -7.26
C TYR A 156 -5.72 -1.46 -7.03
N ALA A 157 -6.05 -0.52 -7.92
CA ALA A 157 -5.52 0.84 -7.89
C ALA A 157 -5.88 1.59 -6.59
N ASN A 158 -7.02 1.26 -5.98
CA ASN A 158 -7.51 1.93 -4.79
C ASN A 158 -7.09 1.28 -3.46
N LYS A 159 -6.75 -0.01 -3.45
CA LYS A 159 -6.55 -0.77 -2.20
C LYS A 159 -5.12 -1.17 -1.89
N MET A 160 -4.20 -1.09 -2.85
CA MET A 160 -2.82 -1.51 -2.61
C MET A 160 -2.14 -0.62 -1.58
N PHE A 161 -1.50 -1.25 -0.60
CA PHE A 161 -0.60 -0.53 0.32
C PHE A 161 0.72 -0.20 -0.38
N LEU A 162 1.06 1.08 -0.39
CA LEU A 162 2.21 1.63 -1.12
C LEU A 162 3.25 2.30 -0.22
N GLY A 163 3.20 2.01 1.08
CA GLY A 163 4.12 2.58 2.08
C GLY A 163 3.67 3.94 2.61
N LYS A 164 4.34 4.44 3.66
CA LYS A 164 4.06 5.76 4.28
C LYS A 164 2.56 6.02 4.51
N THR A 165 1.83 4.99 4.94
CA THR A 165 0.35 5.04 5.12
C THR A 165 -0.45 5.36 3.85
N ALA A 166 0.17 5.30 2.66
CA ALA A 166 -0.52 5.44 1.40
C ALA A 166 -1.16 4.10 1.00
N TYR A 167 -2.46 4.13 0.83
CA TYR A 167 -3.22 3.02 0.26
C TYR A 167 -3.90 3.52 -1.01
N GLY A 168 -3.64 2.88 -2.12
CA GLY A 168 -4.05 3.29 -3.46
C GLY A 168 -3.09 4.30 -4.10
N PHE A 169 -3.13 4.31 -5.44
CA PHE A 169 -2.17 5.06 -6.24
C PHE A 169 -2.39 6.57 -6.17
N ALA A 170 -3.64 7.04 -6.05
CA ALA A 170 -3.93 8.45 -5.82
C ALA A 170 -3.36 8.94 -4.47
N ALA A 171 -3.52 8.14 -3.41
CA ALA A 171 -2.91 8.48 -2.13
C ALA A 171 -1.38 8.47 -2.19
N ALA A 172 -0.78 7.56 -2.97
CA ALA A 172 0.66 7.53 -3.16
C ALA A 172 1.17 8.74 -3.95
N ALA A 173 0.45 9.18 -4.99
CA ALA A 173 0.75 10.40 -5.74
C ALA A 173 0.82 11.61 -4.80
N GLN A 174 -0.18 11.76 -3.94
CA GLN A 174 -0.21 12.82 -2.94
C GLN A 174 0.91 12.69 -1.89
N VAL A 175 1.13 11.46 -1.36
CA VAL A 175 2.10 11.25 -0.28
C VAL A 175 3.55 11.43 -0.73
N TYR A 176 3.88 10.98 -1.95
CA TYR A 176 5.26 11.00 -2.45
C TYR A 176 5.60 12.23 -3.29
N TYR A 177 4.60 12.84 -3.96
CA TYR A 177 4.83 13.95 -4.91
C TYR A 177 3.95 15.17 -4.65
N GLY A 178 2.94 15.11 -3.78
CA GLY A 178 2.01 16.21 -3.52
C GLY A 178 1.15 16.56 -4.74
N LYS A 179 0.89 15.59 -5.63
CA LYS A 179 0.22 15.77 -6.91
C LYS A 179 -0.99 14.85 -7.05
N GLU A 180 -1.91 15.20 -7.93
CA GLU A 180 -2.93 14.27 -8.42
C GLU A 180 -2.32 13.26 -9.41
N LEU A 181 -3.02 12.14 -9.67
CA LEU A 181 -2.51 11.08 -10.56
C LEU A 181 -2.26 11.57 -11.98
N GLU A 182 -3.10 12.46 -12.47
CA GLU A 182 -3.04 13.04 -13.83
C GLU A 182 -1.85 13.99 -14.03
N ASP A 183 -1.35 14.59 -12.93
CA ASP A 183 -0.22 15.53 -12.94
C ASP A 183 1.15 14.86 -12.82
N LEU A 184 1.17 13.53 -12.65
CA LEU A 184 2.42 12.78 -12.52
C LEU A 184 3.14 12.66 -13.86
N SER A 185 4.46 12.83 -13.84
CA SER A 185 5.31 12.46 -14.98
C SER A 185 5.34 10.95 -15.19
N LEU A 186 5.76 10.50 -16.37
CA LEU A 186 5.91 9.08 -16.67
C LEU A 186 6.90 8.39 -15.72
N ALA A 187 7.97 9.07 -15.32
CA ALA A 187 8.94 8.58 -14.34
C ALA A 187 8.30 8.41 -12.97
N GLN A 188 7.51 9.40 -12.51
CA GLN A 188 6.79 9.35 -11.23
C GLN A 188 5.73 8.24 -11.22
N ILE A 189 5.01 8.05 -12.33
CA ILE A 189 4.05 6.96 -12.52
C ILE A 189 4.75 5.60 -12.38
N ALA A 190 5.86 5.39 -13.09
CA ALA A 190 6.62 4.14 -13.02
C ALA A 190 7.22 3.89 -11.63
N MET A 191 7.64 4.96 -10.93
CA MET A 191 8.11 4.89 -9.55
C MET A 191 7.03 4.34 -8.62
N ILE A 192 5.84 4.92 -8.64
CA ILE A 192 4.71 4.49 -7.79
C ILE A 192 4.24 3.08 -8.19
N ALA A 193 4.20 2.75 -9.49
CA ALA A 193 3.84 1.43 -9.98
C ALA A 193 4.82 0.33 -9.53
N GLY A 194 6.01 0.70 -9.09
CA GLY A 194 7.01 -0.22 -8.53
C GLY A 194 6.77 -0.62 -7.07
N LEU A 195 5.99 0.16 -6.32
CA LEU A 195 5.81 0.01 -4.88
C LEU A 195 5.09 -1.28 -4.45
N PRO A 196 4.05 -1.79 -5.14
CA PRO A 196 3.29 -2.96 -4.69
C PRO A 196 4.14 -4.18 -4.40
N LYS A 197 5.23 -4.38 -5.12
CA LYS A 197 6.14 -5.51 -4.97
C LYS A 197 6.76 -5.59 -3.57
N ALA A 198 7.24 -4.47 -3.05
CA ALA A 198 7.81 -4.35 -1.70
C ALA A 198 7.86 -2.87 -1.28
N PRO A 199 6.78 -2.30 -0.71
CA PRO A 199 6.64 -0.86 -0.48
C PRO A 199 7.73 -0.24 0.40
N SER A 200 8.27 -1.00 1.35
CA SER A 200 9.39 -0.52 2.19
C SER A 200 10.73 -0.57 1.46
N ALA A 201 10.97 -1.61 0.64
CA ALA A 201 12.24 -1.79 -0.05
C ALA A 201 12.40 -0.88 -1.28
N TYR A 202 11.30 -0.54 -1.95
CA TYR A 202 11.28 0.34 -3.12
C TYR A 202 10.74 1.74 -2.80
N ASN A 203 10.78 2.15 -1.52
CA ASN A 203 10.38 3.47 -1.09
C ASN A 203 11.36 4.53 -1.63
N PRO A 204 10.93 5.49 -2.48
CA PRO A 204 11.84 6.45 -3.12
C PRO A 204 12.50 7.41 -2.11
N ILE A 205 11.86 7.65 -0.97
CA ILE A 205 12.41 8.53 0.08
C ILE A 205 13.45 7.79 0.94
N ALA A 206 13.16 6.51 1.27
CA ALA A 206 14.02 5.72 2.17
C ALA A 206 15.13 4.98 1.45
N ASN A 207 14.90 4.54 0.21
CA ASN A 207 15.82 3.73 -0.59
C ASN A 207 15.82 4.20 -2.06
N PRO A 208 16.28 5.44 -2.35
CA PRO A 208 16.14 6.06 -3.67
C PRO A 208 16.81 5.24 -4.80
N GLU A 209 17.99 4.67 -4.56
CA GLU A 209 18.70 3.87 -5.57
C GLU A 209 17.88 2.65 -6.00
N ARG A 210 17.41 1.84 -5.05
CA ARG A 210 16.60 0.64 -5.34
C ARG A 210 15.24 0.99 -5.96
N ALA A 211 14.67 2.12 -5.57
CA ALA A 211 13.42 2.61 -6.14
C ALA A 211 13.63 3.02 -7.60
N THR A 212 14.73 3.72 -7.91
CA THR A 212 15.11 4.10 -9.28
C THR A 212 15.39 2.88 -10.16
N GLU A 213 16.14 1.88 -9.68
CA GLU A 213 16.35 0.63 -10.42
C GLU A 213 15.02 -0.06 -10.75
N ARG A 214 14.07 -0.07 -9.80
CA ARG A 214 12.74 -0.65 -10.03
C ARG A 214 11.91 0.16 -11.03
N ARG A 215 11.97 1.49 -10.95
CA ARG A 215 11.35 2.42 -11.89
C ARG A 215 11.84 2.15 -13.32
N ASP A 216 13.16 2.13 -13.49
CA ASP A 216 13.79 1.97 -14.80
C ASP A 216 13.50 0.59 -15.40
N TRP A 217 13.46 -0.45 -14.56
CA TRP A 217 13.00 -1.77 -14.98
C TRP A 217 11.55 -1.74 -15.50
N ILE A 218 10.63 -1.01 -14.84
CA ILE A 218 9.24 -0.87 -15.29
C ILE A 218 9.17 -0.11 -16.62
N LEU A 219 9.89 1.01 -16.73
CA LEU A 219 9.98 1.78 -17.97
C LEU A 219 10.49 0.93 -19.13
N GLY A 220 11.51 0.11 -18.90
CA GLY A 220 12.04 -0.83 -19.90
C GLY A 220 11.00 -1.89 -20.30
N ARG A 221 10.16 -2.36 -19.38
CA ARG A 221 9.05 -3.25 -19.71
C ARG A 221 7.94 -2.56 -20.50
N MET A 222 7.61 -1.31 -20.15
CA MET A 222 6.64 -0.49 -20.88
C MET A 222 7.09 -0.26 -22.33
N LEU A 223 8.38 -0.01 -22.55
CA LEU A 223 8.97 0.08 -23.89
C LEU A 223 8.86 -1.25 -24.63
N LYS A 224 9.22 -2.37 -24.01
CA LYS A 224 9.13 -3.71 -24.60
C LYS A 224 7.69 -4.11 -24.97
N LEU A 225 6.71 -3.61 -24.23
CA LEU A 225 5.28 -3.83 -24.48
C LEU A 225 4.69 -2.75 -25.41
N GLU A 226 5.52 -1.91 -26.03
CA GLU A 226 5.15 -0.86 -26.96
C GLU A 226 4.11 0.15 -26.40
N SER A 227 3.99 0.22 -25.06
CA SER A 227 3.10 1.15 -24.38
C SER A 227 3.67 2.57 -24.24
N ILE A 228 4.98 2.71 -24.45
CA ILE A 228 5.72 3.97 -24.61
C ILE A 228 6.73 3.83 -25.74
N ASN A 229 7.12 4.96 -26.34
CA ASN A 229 8.16 4.99 -27.36
C ASN A 229 9.55 5.25 -26.78
N GLU A 230 10.61 5.09 -27.60
CA GLU A 230 12.02 5.29 -27.17
C GLU A 230 12.29 6.69 -26.60
N LYS A 231 11.69 7.73 -27.19
CA LYS A 231 11.83 9.10 -26.70
C LYS A 231 11.23 9.28 -25.32
N GLN A 232 10.03 8.74 -25.07
CA GLN A 232 9.37 8.76 -23.77
C GLN A 232 10.21 7.98 -22.74
N TYR A 233 10.70 6.80 -23.09
CA TYR A 233 11.57 6.00 -22.24
C TYR A 233 12.83 6.76 -21.87
N PHE A 234 13.57 7.30 -22.85
CA PHE A 234 14.79 8.04 -22.62
C PHE A 234 14.58 9.25 -21.69
N ASN A 235 13.53 10.03 -21.92
CA ASN A 235 13.20 11.17 -21.08
C ASN A 235 12.89 10.75 -19.65
N ALA A 236 12.07 9.69 -19.47
CA ALA A 236 11.65 9.23 -18.14
C ALA A 236 12.78 8.61 -17.32
N VAL A 237 13.70 7.87 -17.94
CA VAL A 237 14.87 7.29 -17.24
C VAL A 237 15.84 8.38 -16.77
N ASN A 238 16.02 9.44 -17.58
CA ASN A 238 16.91 10.56 -17.25
C ASN A 238 16.25 11.62 -16.34
N GLU A 239 14.97 11.48 -16.03
CA GLU A 239 14.28 12.37 -15.10
C GLU A 239 14.74 12.09 -13.66
N ASN A 240 15.26 13.14 -12.99
CA ASN A 240 15.63 13.05 -11.59
C ASN A 240 14.38 12.88 -10.73
N ASP A 241 14.41 11.91 -9.82
CA ASP A 241 13.32 11.73 -8.87
C ASP A 241 13.33 12.86 -7.83
N ASN A 242 12.15 13.42 -7.58
CA ASN A 242 11.93 14.49 -6.61
C ASN A 242 10.94 14.06 -5.50
N ALA A 243 10.83 12.74 -5.26
CA ALA A 243 9.97 12.22 -4.23
C ALA A 243 10.33 12.79 -2.85
N SER A 244 9.33 13.30 -2.17
CA SER A 244 9.43 13.83 -0.82
C SER A 244 8.16 13.47 -0.04
N TYR A 245 8.17 13.62 1.29
CA TYR A 245 7.00 13.31 2.07
C TYR A 245 6.02 14.49 2.11
N TYR A 246 4.93 14.38 1.37
CA TYR A 246 3.81 15.31 1.36
C TYR A 246 2.60 14.82 2.17
N GLY A 247 2.83 13.83 3.06
CA GLY A 247 1.79 13.36 3.97
C GLY A 247 1.23 14.49 4.84
N SER A 248 0.12 14.25 5.59
CA SER A 248 -0.43 15.29 6.45
C SER A 248 0.66 15.77 7.40
N LYS A 249 1.10 17.01 7.17
CA LYS A 249 1.97 17.70 8.11
C LYS A 249 1.06 18.19 9.22
N SER A 250 1.46 17.94 10.47
CA SER A 250 0.91 18.68 11.60
C SER A 250 1.19 20.16 11.36
N GLU A 251 0.14 20.98 11.35
CA GLU A 251 0.27 22.44 11.23
C GLU A 251 0.55 23.09 12.58
N LEU A 252 0.44 22.29 13.65
CA LEU A 252 0.61 22.73 15.03
C LEU A 252 1.19 21.60 15.88
N ASP A 253 2.29 21.86 16.56
CA ASP A 253 2.92 20.92 17.50
C ASP A 253 2.11 20.83 18.80
N ALA A 254 1.17 19.88 18.84
CA ALA A 254 0.32 19.56 19.98
C ALA A 254 -0.05 18.06 19.97
N GLU A 255 0.90 17.19 19.61
CA GLU A 255 0.64 15.76 19.42
C GLU A 255 0.10 15.06 20.65
N TYR A 256 0.56 15.44 21.85
CA TYR A 256 0.04 14.88 23.12
C TYR A 256 -1.44 15.19 23.32
N VAL A 257 -1.88 16.40 22.96
CA VAL A 257 -3.29 16.76 23.03
C VAL A 257 -4.10 16.00 22.00
N ALA A 258 -3.58 15.85 20.78
CA ALA A 258 -4.24 15.05 19.77
C ALA A 258 -4.43 13.59 20.23
N GLU A 259 -3.44 13.01 20.92
CA GLU A 259 -3.56 11.66 21.49
C GLU A 259 -4.60 11.57 22.62
N MET A 260 -4.66 12.57 23.51
CA MET A 260 -5.72 12.64 24.54
C MET A 260 -7.10 12.71 23.90
N VAL A 261 -7.29 13.54 22.89
CA VAL A 261 -8.55 13.67 22.13
C VAL A 261 -8.88 12.34 21.44
N ARG A 262 -7.90 11.69 20.80
CA ARG A 262 -8.10 10.38 20.18
C ARG A 262 -8.68 9.37 21.17
N GLN A 263 -8.10 9.27 22.36
CA GLN A 263 -8.56 8.35 23.40
C GLN A 263 -10.00 8.66 23.84
N ASP A 264 -10.35 9.92 24.05
CA ASP A 264 -11.69 10.34 24.42
C ASP A 264 -12.72 10.06 23.32
N VAL A 265 -12.38 10.36 22.06
CA VAL A 265 -13.26 10.10 20.91
C VAL A 265 -13.48 8.59 20.73
N ILE A 266 -12.43 7.76 20.88
CA ILE A 266 -12.57 6.30 20.81
C ILE A 266 -13.42 5.77 21.97
N ALA A 267 -13.25 6.31 23.18
CA ALA A 267 -14.05 5.89 24.33
C ALA A 267 -15.56 6.16 24.11
N ARG A 268 -15.90 7.24 23.38
CA ARG A 268 -17.30 7.62 23.09
C ARG A 268 -17.90 6.91 21.88
N PHE A 269 -17.15 6.78 20.79
CA PHE A 269 -17.65 6.32 19.49
C PHE A 269 -17.07 4.97 19.05
N GLY A 270 -16.16 4.38 19.84
CA GLY A 270 -15.49 3.14 19.51
C GLY A 270 -14.57 3.27 18.28
N LEU A 271 -14.26 2.13 17.65
CA LEU A 271 -13.38 2.09 16.48
C LEU A 271 -13.94 2.80 15.24
N LYS A 272 -15.24 3.06 15.20
CA LYS A 272 -15.88 3.88 14.16
C LYS A 272 -15.31 5.29 14.06
N ALA A 273 -14.74 5.79 15.15
CA ALA A 273 -14.03 7.07 15.17
C ALA A 273 -12.93 7.19 14.09
N TYR A 274 -12.32 6.08 13.69
CA TYR A 274 -11.27 6.06 12.66
C TYR A 274 -11.79 5.97 11.23
N THR A 275 -13.08 5.75 11.04
CA THR A 275 -13.64 5.39 9.72
C THR A 275 -14.76 6.31 9.26
N GLU A 276 -15.43 7.00 10.19
CA GLU A 276 -16.62 7.79 9.90
C GLU A 276 -16.36 9.31 9.71
N GLY A 277 -15.08 9.74 9.72
CA GLY A 277 -14.71 11.12 9.39
C GLY A 277 -14.98 12.15 10.48
N TYR A 278 -14.90 11.74 11.74
CA TYR A 278 -15.06 12.68 12.85
C TYR A 278 -13.99 13.76 12.81
N THR A 279 -14.40 15.00 13.08
CA THR A 279 -13.48 16.13 13.29
C THR A 279 -13.64 16.63 14.71
N ALA A 280 -12.60 16.50 15.52
CA ALA A 280 -12.54 17.03 16.87
C ALA A 280 -11.84 18.39 16.85
N VAL A 281 -12.61 19.45 17.08
CA VAL A 281 -12.08 20.81 17.23
C VAL A 281 -11.76 21.03 18.69
N THR A 282 -10.48 21.27 18.98
CA THR A 282 -10.00 21.54 20.34
C THR A 282 -10.10 23.04 20.67
N THR A 283 -10.00 23.37 21.94
CA THR A 283 -9.91 24.74 22.42
C THR A 283 -8.51 25.36 22.32
N ILE A 284 -7.55 24.61 21.74
CA ILE A 284 -6.17 25.08 21.61
C ILE A 284 -6.09 26.26 20.66
N ASP A 285 -5.51 27.34 21.15
CA ASP A 285 -5.10 28.51 20.38
C ASP A 285 -3.74 28.23 19.73
N SER A 286 -3.65 28.31 18.41
CA SER A 286 -2.44 27.94 17.68
C SER A 286 -1.24 28.85 17.99
N LEU A 287 -1.45 30.15 18.26
CA LEU A 287 -0.38 31.08 18.59
C LEU A 287 0.13 30.86 20.03
N MET A 288 -0.80 30.66 20.97
CA MET A 288 -0.44 30.34 22.36
C MET A 288 0.31 29.01 22.46
N GLN A 289 -0.14 27.99 21.73
CA GLN A 289 0.53 26.69 21.70
C GLN A 289 1.95 26.81 21.13
N ALA A 290 2.14 27.49 20.01
CA ALA A 290 3.46 27.69 19.41
C ALA A 290 4.40 28.46 20.38
N SER A 291 3.90 29.49 21.04
CA SER A 291 4.66 30.26 22.04
C SER A 291 5.03 29.38 23.24
N GLY A 292 4.09 28.55 23.71
CA GLY A 292 4.33 27.61 24.82
C GLY A 292 5.41 26.57 24.49
N VAL A 293 5.38 25.99 23.28
CA VAL A 293 6.41 25.02 22.82
C VAL A 293 7.78 25.69 22.80
N LEU A 294 7.90 26.90 22.23
CA LEU A 294 9.17 27.64 22.18
C LEU A 294 9.70 27.98 23.58
N ALA A 295 8.81 28.42 24.49
CA ALA A 295 9.18 28.71 25.86
C ALA A 295 9.68 27.48 26.62
N LEU A 296 8.99 26.33 26.45
CA LEU A 296 9.38 25.05 27.03
C LEU A 296 10.76 24.60 26.52
N GLN A 297 10.95 24.61 25.19
CA GLN A 297 12.24 24.23 24.57
C GLN A 297 13.39 25.13 25.08
N SER A 298 13.17 26.43 25.10
CA SER A 298 14.16 27.37 25.61
C SER A 298 14.47 27.14 27.09
N GLY A 299 13.42 26.85 27.90
CA GLY A 299 13.58 26.52 29.33
C GLY A 299 14.39 25.25 29.56
N ILE A 300 14.10 24.18 28.81
CA ILE A 300 14.83 22.91 28.87
C ILE A 300 16.30 23.11 28.46
N LEU A 301 16.55 23.78 27.35
CA LEU A 301 17.91 24.07 26.88
C LEU A 301 18.70 24.90 27.89
N SER A 302 18.06 25.87 28.52
CA SER A 302 18.68 26.69 29.59
C SER A 302 18.98 25.87 30.85
N TYR A 303 18.11 24.92 31.16
CA TYR A 303 18.33 23.97 32.25
C TYR A 303 19.54 23.06 31.96
N ASP A 304 19.58 22.44 30.77
CA ASP A 304 20.68 21.55 30.36
C ASP A 304 22.03 22.27 30.33
N LYS A 305 22.06 23.52 29.84
CA LYS A 305 23.28 24.34 29.87
C LYS A 305 23.79 24.57 31.30
N ARG A 306 22.91 24.71 32.29
CA ARG A 306 23.29 24.92 33.70
C ARG A 306 23.70 23.64 34.42
N HIS A 307 23.09 22.50 34.07
CA HIS A 307 23.25 21.24 34.80
C HIS A 307 24.00 20.15 34.03
N GLY A 308 24.41 20.42 32.78
CA GLY A 308 25.03 19.49 31.87
C GLY A 308 24.02 18.57 31.20
N TYR A 309 24.27 18.27 29.93
CA TYR A 309 23.42 17.38 29.09
C TYR A 309 23.50 15.94 29.60
N ARG A 310 22.36 15.35 29.98
CA ARG A 310 22.25 13.96 30.40
C ARG A 310 21.53 13.16 29.29
N ALA A 311 22.30 12.60 28.33
CA ALA A 311 21.74 11.76 27.30
C ALA A 311 21.19 10.45 27.87
N VAL A 312 19.98 10.06 27.49
CA VAL A 312 19.35 8.79 27.90
C VAL A 312 20.16 7.57 27.46
N SER A 313 20.93 7.68 26.38
CA SER A 313 21.86 6.64 25.90
C SER A 313 22.93 6.25 26.91
N TYR A 314 23.30 7.14 27.83
CA TYR A 314 24.31 6.84 28.88
C TYR A 314 23.80 5.93 29.98
N THR A 315 22.50 5.90 30.25
CA THR A 315 21.89 5.07 31.30
C THR A 315 21.71 3.62 30.83
N HIS A 316 21.53 3.38 29.52
CA HIS A 316 21.42 2.03 28.97
C HIS A 316 22.76 1.32 28.77
N LEU A 317 23.85 2.05 28.52
CA LEU A 317 25.20 1.47 28.39
C LEU A 317 25.77 1.00 29.73
N ARG A 318 25.43 1.65 30.85
CA ARG A 318 25.87 1.22 32.20
C ARG A 318 25.11 0.01 32.76
N ALA A 319 23.92 -0.28 32.27
CA ALA A 319 23.12 -1.44 32.70
C ALA A 319 23.62 -2.78 32.13
N HIS A 320 24.51 -2.77 31.15
CA HIS A 320 25.11 -3.97 30.56
C HIS A 320 26.53 -4.25 31.03
N GLU A 321 27.12 -3.40 31.90
CA GLU A 321 28.47 -3.57 32.45
C GLU A 321 28.51 -4.01 33.92
N THR A 322 27.34 -4.29 34.54
CA THR A 322 27.19 -4.91 35.85
C THR A 322 26.44 -6.22 35.73
#